data_7a95b1fc7c395360b56bf21f9fbf9c37
#
_entry.id   7a95b1fc7c395360b56bf21f9fbf9c37
#
_cell.length_a   1.000
_cell.length_b   1.000
_cell.length_c   1.000
_cell.angle_alpha   90.00
_cell.angle_beta   90.00
_cell.angle_gamma   90.00
#
_symmetry.space_group_name_H-M   'P 1'
#
loop_
_entity.id
_entity.type
_entity.pdbx_description
1 polymer ?
#
loop_
_entity_poly.entity_id
_entity_poly.type
_entity_poly.pdbx_seq_one_letter_code
_entity_poly.pdbx_strand_id
1 'polypeptide(L)'
;LDDKETYELLSRGDTLGVFQLDSDGMRALLKQLKPDNFNDISALIALYRPGPMSMDSHTNYAKRKNGLQKIEPIHPELAEPLKEVLDETYGLIIYQEQVQSAARILAGYSLGKADVLRRAMGKKKPEVLAKEQVPFFEGMKEHGYSREAAQAVWDVLVPFSGYAFNKAHSAAYGLISYWTAYLKTHYPAEFMAALLQGASTNKDKTALYLGEARRMGIKVLSPDVNESVYAYSCLLYTSDA
;
A
#
# COMPACT_ATOMS: atom_id res chain seq x y z
N LEU A 1 -4.97 13.96 -6.42
CA LEU A 1 -4.09 12.84 -6.02
C LEU A 1 -2.80 12.78 -6.84
N ASP A 2 -2.38 13.93 -7.37
CA ASP A 2 -1.26 14.13 -8.31
C ASP A 2 -0.29 15.24 -7.86
N ASP A 3 -0.37 15.65 -6.60
CA ASP A 3 0.47 16.69 -6.03
C ASP A 3 1.92 16.22 -5.86
N LYS A 4 2.82 16.79 -6.64
CA LYS A 4 4.24 16.39 -6.70
C LYS A 4 4.96 16.57 -5.37
N GLU A 5 4.72 17.68 -4.67
CA GLU A 5 5.38 17.99 -3.39
C GLU A 5 5.02 16.96 -2.32
N THR A 6 3.76 16.50 -2.31
CA THR A 6 3.31 15.40 -1.43
C THR A 6 4.07 14.10 -1.73
N TYR A 7 4.23 13.72 -3.00
CA TYR A 7 5.02 12.53 -3.36
C TYR A 7 6.50 12.69 -3.07
N GLU A 8 7.06 13.89 -3.18
CA GLU A 8 8.44 14.16 -2.77
C GLU A 8 8.62 13.98 -1.26
N LEU A 9 7.69 14.47 -0.43
CA LEU A 9 7.70 14.25 1.02
C LEU A 9 7.65 12.75 1.33
N LEU A 10 6.76 12.00 0.68
CA LEU A 10 6.66 10.56 0.84
C LEU A 10 7.95 9.84 0.42
N SER A 11 8.53 10.22 -0.71
CA SER A 11 9.76 9.62 -1.25
C SER A 11 11.00 9.88 -0.39
N ARG A 12 11.04 11.00 0.33
CA ARG A 12 12.07 11.27 1.34
C ARG A 12 11.86 10.50 2.64
N GLY A 13 10.68 9.88 2.83
CA GLY A 13 10.30 9.21 4.08
C GLY A 13 10.08 10.19 5.23
N ASP A 14 9.73 11.44 4.93
CA ASP A 14 9.42 12.49 5.92
C ASP A 14 8.00 12.34 6.47
N THR A 15 7.62 11.11 6.82
CA THR A 15 6.24 10.71 7.07
C THR A 15 5.89 10.50 8.54
N LEU A 16 6.69 11.06 9.46
CA LEU A 16 6.33 11.04 10.88
C LEU A 16 4.98 11.73 11.09
N GLY A 17 4.04 10.99 11.71
CA GLY A 17 2.67 11.42 11.92
C GLY A 17 1.73 11.25 10.70
N VAL A 18 2.23 10.85 9.53
CA VAL A 18 1.40 10.54 8.38
C VAL A 18 0.70 9.20 8.60
N PHE A 19 -0.61 9.18 8.45
CA PHE A 19 -1.43 7.99 8.71
C PHE A 19 -0.91 6.76 7.97
N GLN A 20 -0.73 5.64 8.68
CA GLN A 20 -0.24 4.34 8.18
C GLN A 20 1.22 4.34 7.64
N LEU A 21 1.88 5.49 7.49
CA LEU A 21 3.17 5.60 6.81
C LEU A 21 4.31 6.09 7.73
N ASP A 22 4.10 6.12 9.04
CA ASP A 22 5.00 6.76 10.02
C ASP A 22 6.01 5.83 10.70
N SER A 23 5.88 4.49 10.56
CA SER A 23 6.84 3.55 11.15
C SER A 23 8.20 3.58 10.44
N ASP A 24 9.27 3.30 11.17
CA ASP A 24 10.64 3.32 10.61
C ASP A 24 10.82 2.40 9.41
N GLY A 25 10.26 1.19 9.47
CA GLY A 25 10.33 0.26 8.35
C GLY A 25 9.52 0.74 7.14
N MET A 26 8.36 1.35 7.35
CA MET A 26 7.57 1.95 6.28
C MET A 26 8.29 3.15 5.65
N ARG A 27 8.91 4.00 6.47
CA ARG A 27 9.73 5.13 6.00
C ARG A 27 10.93 4.67 5.17
N ALA A 28 11.58 3.57 5.59
CA ALA A 28 12.67 2.97 4.81
C ALA A 28 12.18 2.43 3.46
N LEU A 29 11.00 1.78 3.44
CA LEU A 29 10.40 1.26 2.21
C LEU A 29 9.95 2.39 1.27
N LEU A 30 9.38 3.49 1.78
CA LEU A 30 9.02 4.67 1.00
C LEU A 30 10.24 5.27 0.26
N LYS A 31 11.40 5.34 0.93
CA LYS A 31 12.66 5.80 0.31
C LYS A 31 13.13 4.90 -0.83
N GLN A 32 12.88 3.59 -0.73
CA GLN A 32 13.21 2.63 -1.78
C GLN A 32 12.21 2.68 -2.93
N LEU A 33 10.92 2.77 -2.60
CA LEU A 33 9.82 2.78 -3.56
C LEU A 33 9.77 4.06 -4.38
N LYS A 34 9.99 5.22 -3.74
CA LYS A 34 9.82 6.56 -4.32
C LYS A 34 8.45 6.70 -4.99
N PRO A 35 7.36 6.67 -4.23
CA PRO A 35 6.02 6.75 -4.79
C PRO A 35 5.82 8.04 -5.59
N ASP A 36 5.16 7.95 -6.73
CA ASP A 36 4.84 9.06 -7.61
C ASP A 36 3.38 9.09 -8.07
N ASN A 37 2.61 8.10 -7.62
CA ASN A 37 1.20 7.96 -7.92
C ASN A 37 0.44 7.30 -6.76
N PHE A 38 -0.89 7.41 -6.80
CA PHE A 38 -1.76 6.90 -5.73
C PHE A 38 -1.76 5.36 -5.60
N ASN A 39 -1.57 4.64 -6.71
CA ASN A 39 -1.53 3.18 -6.69
C ASN A 39 -0.35 2.67 -5.86
N ASP A 40 0.77 3.38 -5.87
CA ASP A 40 1.92 3.04 -5.04
C ASP A 40 1.60 3.11 -3.53
N ILE A 41 0.87 4.14 -3.11
CA ILE A 41 0.45 4.28 -1.70
C ILE A 41 -0.49 3.13 -1.32
N SER A 42 -1.48 2.84 -2.17
CA SER A 42 -2.41 1.73 -1.97
C SER A 42 -1.68 0.38 -1.91
N ALA A 43 -0.77 0.13 -2.84
CA ALA A 43 0.02 -1.09 -2.87
C ALA A 43 0.91 -1.23 -1.62
N LEU A 44 1.53 -0.14 -1.17
CA LEU A 44 2.37 -0.12 0.01
C LEU A 44 1.62 -0.59 1.27
N ILE A 45 0.40 -0.07 1.47
CA ILE A 45 -0.46 -0.46 2.60
C ILE A 45 -0.81 -1.95 2.51
N ALA A 46 -1.04 -2.47 1.31
CA ALA A 46 -1.33 -3.88 1.10
C ALA A 46 -0.12 -4.79 1.31
N LEU A 47 1.09 -4.32 1.01
CA LEU A 47 2.32 -5.10 1.02
C LEU A 47 3.08 -5.07 2.35
N TYR A 48 2.99 -3.96 3.11
CA TYR A 48 3.73 -3.83 4.36
C TYR A 48 3.04 -4.55 5.52
N ARG A 49 3.05 -5.88 5.44
CA ARG A 49 2.46 -6.80 6.42
C ARG A 49 3.29 -8.10 6.48
N PRO A 50 3.29 -8.83 7.62
CA PRO A 50 4.14 -10.03 7.80
C PRO A 50 4.09 -11.02 6.63
N GLY A 51 2.90 -11.30 6.09
CA GLY A 51 2.73 -12.26 4.99
C GLY A 51 3.47 -11.86 3.71
N PRO A 52 3.09 -10.75 3.03
CA PRO A 52 3.79 -10.28 1.84
C PRO A 52 5.27 -9.96 2.08
N MET A 53 5.61 -9.49 3.29
CA MET A 53 7.00 -9.20 3.66
C MET A 53 7.86 -10.47 3.72
N SER A 54 7.33 -11.59 4.21
CA SER A 54 8.05 -12.87 4.23
C SER A 54 8.33 -13.46 2.84
N MET A 55 7.66 -12.94 1.81
CA MET A 55 7.84 -13.30 0.40
C MET A 55 8.62 -12.22 -0.39
N ASP A 56 9.21 -11.25 0.29
CA ASP A 56 9.89 -10.09 -0.31
C ASP A 56 9.04 -9.29 -1.32
N SER A 57 7.72 -9.43 -1.28
CA SER A 57 6.82 -8.79 -2.26
C SER A 57 6.92 -7.27 -2.22
N HIS A 58 7.06 -6.67 -1.04
CA HIS A 58 7.24 -5.23 -0.86
C HIS A 58 8.54 -4.71 -1.49
N THR A 59 9.64 -5.44 -1.33
CA THR A 59 10.95 -5.09 -1.91
C THR A 59 10.94 -5.31 -3.43
N ASN A 60 10.33 -6.41 -3.89
CA ASN A 60 10.18 -6.71 -5.32
C ASN A 60 9.35 -5.64 -6.03
N TYR A 61 8.26 -5.18 -5.40
CA TYR A 61 7.45 -4.09 -5.92
C TYR A 61 8.28 -2.82 -6.12
N ALA A 62 9.01 -2.40 -5.09
CA ALA A 62 9.87 -1.21 -5.15
C ALA A 62 10.98 -1.33 -6.22
N LYS A 63 11.63 -2.49 -6.30
CA LYS A 63 12.68 -2.76 -7.30
C LYS A 63 12.14 -2.75 -8.72
N ARG A 64 11.00 -3.40 -8.97
CA ARG A 64 10.37 -3.49 -10.29
C ARG A 64 9.88 -2.13 -10.77
N LYS A 65 9.22 -1.35 -9.89
CA LYS A 65 8.83 0.03 -10.17
C LYS A 65 10.00 0.88 -10.63
N ASN A 66 11.13 0.78 -9.94
CA ASN A 66 12.31 1.60 -10.23
C ASN A 66 13.24 0.99 -11.30
N GLY A 67 12.84 -0.06 -12.00
CA GLY A 67 13.63 -0.68 -13.06
C GLY A 67 14.87 -1.45 -12.58
N LEU A 68 14.97 -1.71 -11.27
CA LEU A 68 16.09 -2.44 -10.65
C LEU A 68 15.92 -3.95 -10.70
N GLN A 69 14.73 -4.41 -11.06
CA GLN A 69 14.40 -5.81 -11.25
C GLN A 69 13.49 -5.95 -12.47
N LYS A 70 13.84 -6.90 -13.35
CA LYS A 70 13.02 -7.21 -14.54
C LYS A 70 11.67 -7.77 -14.10
N ILE A 71 10.61 -7.33 -14.76
CA ILE A 71 9.27 -7.91 -14.64
C ILE A 71 9.21 -9.11 -15.58
N GLU A 72 9.13 -10.30 -15.01
CA GLU A 72 8.98 -11.53 -15.77
C GLU A 72 7.53 -12.02 -15.62
N PRO A 73 6.89 -12.49 -16.72
CA PRO A 73 5.56 -13.06 -16.63
C PRO A 73 5.59 -14.35 -15.82
N ILE A 74 4.49 -14.70 -15.18
CA ILE A 74 4.32 -15.96 -14.44
C ILE A 74 4.60 -17.16 -15.35
N HIS A 75 4.14 -17.07 -16.61
CA HIS A 75 4.45 -18.01 -17.67
C HIS A 75 4.34 -17.26 -19.01
N PRO A 76 5.11 -17.61 -20.06
CA PRO A 76 5.05 -16.91 -21.35
C PRO A 76 3.64 -16.83 -21.95
N GLU A 77 2.86 -17.91 -21.89
CA GLU A 77 1.47 -17.94 -22.37
C GLU A 77 0.53 -16.99 -21.61
N LEU A 78 0.88 -16.62 -20.38
CA LEU A 78 0.07 -15.78 -19.50
C LEU A 78 0.47 -14.30 -19.53
N ALA A 79 1.53 -13.97 -20.28
CA ALA A 79 2.06 -12.61 -20.33
C ALA A 79 1.00 -11.60 -20.81
N GLU A 80 0.38 -11.89 -21.95
CA GLU A 80 -0.62 -10.99 -22.55
C GLU A 80 -1.98 -11.05 -21.83
N PRO A 81 -2.55 -12.27 -21.52
CA PRO A 81 -3.82 -12.36 -20.82
C PRO A 81 -3.85 -11.70 -19.43
N LEU A 82 -2.74 -11.75 -18.68
CA LEU A 82 -2.66 -11.17 -17.36
C LEU A 82 -2.12 -9.73 -17.32
N LYS A 83 -1.74 -9.18 -18.46
CA LYS A 83 -1.15 -7.85 -18.55
C LYS A 83 -2.03 -6.79 -17.90
N GLU A 84 -3.29 -6.69 -18.31
CA GLU A 84 -4.23 -5.71 -17.75
C GLU A 84 -4.43 -5.86 -16.23
N VAL A 85 -4.31 -7.09 -15.71
CA VAL A 85 -4.48 -7.38 -14.27
C VAL A 85 -3.25 -7.05 -13.45
N LEU A 86 -2.04 -7.23 -14.03
CA LEU A 86 -0.78 -7.18 -13.28
C LEU A 86 0.09 -5.96 -13.58
N ASP A 87 -0.17 -5.20 -14.65
CA ASP A 87 0.64 -4.04 -15.01
C ASP A 87 0.67 -2.99 -13.91
N GLU A 88 -0.47 -2.70 -13.27
CA GLU A 88 -0.56 -1.72 -12.19
C GLU A 88 0.23 -2.10 -10.94
N THR A 89 0.62 -3.37 -10.80
CA THR A 89 1.36 -3.92 -9.66
C THR A 89 2.71 -4.51 -10.07
N TYR A 90 3.23 -4.09 -11.21
CA TYR A 90 4.54 -4.52 -11.73
C TYR A 90 4.71 -6.04 -11.78
N GLY A 91 3.66 -6.75 -12.21
CA GLY A 91 3.66 -8.20 -12.35
C GLY A 91 3.48 -8.96 -11.03
N LEU A 92 3.10 -8.31 -9.94
CA LEU A 92 2.84 -8.95 -8.65
C LEU A 92 1.34 -9.11 -8.40
N ILE A 93 0.97 -10.23 -7.79
CA ILE A 93 -0.38 -10.40 -7.24
C ILE A 93 -0.37 -9.84 -5.81
N ILE A 94 -1.15 -8.79 -5.57
CA ILE A 94 -1.25 -8.09 -4.30
C ILE A 94 -2.69 -8.16 -3.77
N TYR A 95 -3.66 -8.04 -4.68
CA TYR A 95 -5.06 -7.86 -4.36
C TYR A 95 -5.90 -9.12 -4.58
N GLN A 96 -6.92 -9.29 -3.75
CA GLN A 96 -7.93 -10.34 -3.91
C GLN A 96 -8.63 -10.25 -5.27
N GLU A 97 -8.87 -9.06 -5.73
CA GLU A 97 -9.49 -8.74 -7.01
C GLU A 97 -8.64 -9.24 -8.19
N GLN A 98 -7.32 -9.22 -8.08
CA GLN A 98 -6.42 -9.79 -9.09
C GLN A 98 -6.54 -11.31 -9.17
N VAL A 99 -6.67 -12.01 -8.04
CA VAL A 99 -6.92 -13.45 -8.00
C VAL A 99 -8.25 -13.79 -8.70
N GLN A 100 -9.30 -13.02 -8.42
CA GLN A 100 -10.60 -13.20 -9.05
C GLN A 100 -10.56 -12.93 -10.55
N SER A 101 -9.88 -11.86 -10.97
CA SER A 101 -9.74 -11.50 -12.38
C SER A 101 -8.92 -12.54 -13.15
N ALA A 102 -7.82 -13.03 -12.57
CA ALA A 102 -7.02 -14.10 -13.17
C ALA A 102 -7.86 -15.37 -13.38
N ALA A 103 -8.65 -15.79 -12.39
CA ALA A 103 -9.52 -16.96 -12.52
C ALA A 103 -10.59 -16.79 -13.62
N ARG A 104 -11.11 -15.57 -13.78
CA ARG A 104 -12.10 -15.26 -14.81
C ARG A 104 -11.49 -15.28 -16.21
N ILE A 105 -10.34 -14.64 -16.36
CA ILE A 105 -9.67 -14.50 -17.66
C ILE A 105 -9.11 -15.84 -18.11
N LEU A 106 -8.44 -16.57 -17.22
CA LEU A 106 -7.70 -17.79 -17.59
C LEU A 106 -8.57 -19.05 -17.61
N ALA A 107 -9.50 -19.17 -16.64
CA ALA A 107 -10.31 -20.39 -16.48
C ALA A 107 -11.80 -20.17 -16.76
N GLY A 108 -12.20 -19.02 -17.29
CA GLY A 108 -13.59 -18.71 -17.65
C GLY A 108 -14.56 -18.66 -16.48
N TYR A 109 -14.08 -18.38 -15.27
CA TYR A 109 -14.93 -18.37 -14.09
C TYR A 109 -15.92 -17.20 -14.11
N SER A 110 -17.16 -17.46 -13.68
CA SER A 110 -18.09 -16.39 -13.31
C SER A 110 -17.57 -15.63 -12.07
N LEU A 111 -18.06 -14.43 -11.83
CA LEU A 111 -17.73 -13.64 -10.62
C LEU A 111 -17.97 -14.44 -9.35
N GLY A 112 -19.11 -15.13 -9.26
CA GLY A 112 -19.46 -15.96 -8.09
C GLY A 112 -18.49 -17.11 -7.88
N LYS A 113 -18.12 -17.83 -8.96
CA LYS A 113 -17.15 -18.94 -8.90
C LYS A 113 -15.76 -18.45 -8.52
N ALA A 114 -15.33 -17.31 -9.06
CA ALA A 114 -14.06 -16.68 -8.70
C ALA A 114 -14.00 -16.27 -7.22
N ASP A 115 -15.12 -15.78 -6.64
CA ASP A 115 -15.19 -15.47 -5.21
C ASP A 115 -15.15 -16.73 -4.33
N VAL A 116 -15.78 -17.82 -4.77
CA VAL A 116 -15.67 -19.14 -4.09
C VAL A 116 -14.22 -19.60 -4.07
N LEU A 117 -13.52 -19.54 -5.21
CA LEU A 117 -12.09 -19.88 -5.30
C LEU A 117 -11.26 -19.01 -4.33
N ARG A 118 -11.43 -17.70 -4.36
CA ARG A 118 -10.74 -16.78 -3.45
C ARG A 118 -10.96 -17.15 -1.96
N ARG A 119 -12.20 -17.44 -1.58
CA ARG A 119 -12.53 -17.85 -0.21
C ARG A 119 -11.93 -19.20 0.17
N ALA A 120 -11.92 -20.15 -0.78
CA ALA A 120 -11.31 -21.46 -0.59
C ALA A 120 -9.81 -21.35 -0.33
N MET A 121 -9.14 -20.55 -1.14
CA MET A 121 -7.73 -20.24 -0.99
C MET A 121 -7.43 -19.58 0.37
N GLY A 122 -8.22 -18.59 0.79
CA GLY A 122 -8.05 -17.89 2.07
C GLY A 122 -8.19 -18.78 3.31
N LYS A 123 -8.92 -19.89 3.22
CA LYS A 123 -9.08 -20.87 4.32
C LYS A 123 -7.83 -21.73 4.55
N LYS A 124 -6.88 -21.75 3.63
CA LYS A 124 -5.61 -22.52 3.67
C LYS A 124 -5.80 -24.02 4.00
N LYS A 125 -6.96 -24.60 3.66
CA LYS A 125 -7.22 -26.02 3.85
C LYS A 125 -6.81 -26.78 2.60
N PRO A 126 -5.82 -27.69 2.65
CA PRO A 126 -5.33 -28.43 1.48
C PRO A 126 -6.43 -29.17 0.72
N GLU A 127 -7.37 -29.76 1.44
CA GLU A 127 -8.50 -30.48 0.86
C GLU A 127 -9.43 -29.59 0.03
N VAL A 128 -9.63 -28.34 0.48
CA VAL A 128 -10.48 -27.38 -0.23
C VAL A 128 -9.75 -26.86 -1.47
N LEU A 129 -8.44 -26.60 -1.35
CA LEU A 129 -7.61 -26.18 -2.47
C LEU A 129 -7.50 -27.25 -3.55
N ALA A 130 -7.33 -28.53 -3.18
CA ALA A 130 -7.30 -29.63 -4.12
C ALA A 130 -8.61 -29.78 -4.92
N LYS A 131 -9.75 -29.51 -4.27
CA LYS A 131 -11.08 -29.53 -4.94
C LYS A 131 -11.23 -28.39 -5.96
N GLU A 132 -10.67 -27.23 -5.68
CA GLU A 132 -10.73 -26.07 -6.59
C GLU A 132 -9.68 -26.13 -7.71
N GLN A 133 -8.58 -26.86 -7.51
CA GLN A 133 -7.53 -27.00 -8.51
C GLN A 133 -8.04 -27.68 -9.80
N VAL A 134 -8.77 -28.77 -9.65
CA VAL A 134 -9.26 -29.55 -10.80
C VAL A 134 -10.11 -28.69 -11.74
N PRO A 135 -11.20 -28.05 -11.28
CA PRO A 135 -12.01 -27.23 -12.19
C PRO A 135 -11.29 -25.99 -12.72
N PHE A 136 -10.29 -25.48 -11.99
CA PHE A 136 -9.46 -24.36 -12.47
C PHE A 136 -8.58 -24.82 -13.66
N PHE A 137 -7.92 -25.96 -13.55
CA PHE A 137 -7.07 -26.51 -14.60
C PHE A 137 -7.88 -26.93 -15.83
N GLU A 138 -9.07 -27.51 -15.62
CA GLU A 138 -10.00 -27.84 -16.72
C GLU A 138 -10.42 -26.56 -17.45
N GLY A 139 -10.82 -25.51 -16.73
CA GLY A 139 -11.18 -24.25 -17.34
C GLY A 139 -10.02 -23.60 -18.11
N MET A 140 -8.80 -23.64 -17.61
CA MET A 140 -7.63 -23.14 -18.32
C MET A 140 -7.36 -23.94 -19.60
N LYS A 141 -7.50 -25.27 -19.54
CA LYS A 141 -7.37 -26.15 -20.72
C LYS A 141 -8.42 -25.85 -21.78
N GLU A 142 -9.67 -25.61 -21.39
CA GLU A 142 -10.75 -25.22 -22.29
C GLU A 142 -10.49 -23.88 -22.99
N HIS A 143 -9.74 -22.98 -22.32
CA HIS A 143 -9.31 -21.69 -22.88
C HIS A 143 -7.98 -21.77 -23.65
N GLY A 144 -7.45 -22.98 -23.86
CA GLY A 144 -6.29 -23.23 -24.73
C GLY A 144 -4.93 -23.07 -24.05
N TYR A 145 -4.88 -22.97 -22.72
CA TYR A 145 -3.60 -22.88 -21.99
C TYR A 145 -3.02 -24.27 -21.70
N SER A 146 -1.68 -24.33 -21.68
CA SER A 146 -0.97 -25.55 -21.29
C SER A 146 -1.13 -25.89 -19.82
N ARG A 147 -0.86 -27.16 -19.47
CA ARG A 147 -0.86 -27.59 -18.07
C ARG A 147 0.25 -26.91 -17.28
N GLU A 148 1.38 -26.64 -17.92
CA GLU A 148 2.52 -25.94 -17.36
C GLU A 148 2.15 -24.50 -16.98
N ALA A 149 1.43 -23.79 -17.84
CA ALA A 149 0.91 -22.46 -17.55
C ALA A 149 -0.10 -22.49 -16.40
N ALA A 150 -1.01 -23.49 -16.38
CA ALA A 150 -1.97 -23.66 -15.29
C ALA A 150 -1.27 -23.92 -13.93
N GLN A 151 -0.25 -24.77 -13.94
CA GLN A 151 0.54 -25.04 -12.73
C GLN A 151 1.30 -23.80 -12.27
N ALA A 152 1.96 -23.09 -13.18
CA ALA A 152 2.72 -21.89 -12.85
C ALA A 152 1.85 -20.81 -12.17
N VAL A 153 0.65 -20.52 -12.70
CA VAL A 153 -0.24 -19.54 -12.07
C VAL A 153 -0.83 -20.07 -10.78
N TRP A 154 -1.15 -21.35 -10.67
CA TRP A 154 -1.65 -21.95 -9.43
C TRP A 154 -0.64 -21.83 -8.29
N ASP A 155 0.64 -22.10 -8.58
CA ASP A 155 1.73 -22.03 -7.61
C ASP A 155 1.98 -20.60 -7.09
N VAL A 156 1.59 -19.59 -7.88
CA VAL A 156 1.60 -18.18 -7.45
C VAL A 156 0.34 -17.83 -6.68
N LEU A 157 -0.84 -18.25 -7.14
CA LEU A 157 -2.12 -17.89 -6.53
C LEU A 157 -2.30 -18.47 -5.13
N VAL A 158 -1.90 -19.73 -4.91
CA VAL A 158 -2.14 -20.46 -3.65
C VAL A 158 -1.44 -19.82 -2.46
N PRO A 159 -0.13 -19.55 -2.46
CA PRO A 159 0.53 -18.87 -1.36
C PRO A 159 -0.04 -17.47 -1.13
N PHE A 160 -0.31 -16.75 -2.21
CA PHE A 160 -0.76 -15.36 -2.18
C PHE A 160 -2.18 -15.19 -1.63
N SER A 161 -3.05 -16.15 -1.85
CA SER A 161 -4.45 -16.09 -1.43
C SER A 161 -4.62 -15.95 0.08
N GLY A 162 -3.65 -16.46 0.85
CA GLY A 162 -3.60 -16.27 2.29
C GLY A 162 -3.18 -14.88 2.74
N TYR A 163 -2.69 -14.05 1.81
CA TYR A 163 -2.14 -12.72 2.05
C TYR A 163 -2.73 -11.65 1.13
N ALA A 164 -3.51 -12.02 0.13
CA ALA A 164 -4.15 -11.08 -0.79
C ALA A 164 -5.02 -10.07 -0.03
N PHE A 165 -4.86 -8.80 -0.38
CA PHE A 165 -5.53 -7.69 0.31
C PHE A 165 -6.75 -7.22 -0.48
N ASN A 166 -7.76 -6.71 0.21
CA ASN A 166 -8.88 -6.06 -0.46
C ASN A 166 -8.44 -4.71 -1.03
N LYS A 167 -8.54 -4.54 -2.34
CA LYS A 167 -8.08 -3.31 -3.03
C LYS A 167 -8.87 -2.08 -2.59
N ALA A 168 -10.18 -2.21 -2.42
CA ALA A 168 -11.02 -1.10 -1.98
C ALA A 168 -10.62 -0.60 -0.58
N HIS A 169 -10.29 -1.53 0.34
CA HIS A 169 -9.82 -1.18 1.67
C HIS A 169 -8.47 -0.44 1.61
N SER A 170 -7.50 -0.95 0.86
CA SER A 170 -6.19 -0.28 0.74
C SER A 170 -6.29 1.08 0.05
N ALA A 171 -7.18 1.23 -0.93
CA ALA A 171 -7.42 2.51 -1.56
C ALA A 171 -8.05 3.53 -0.60
N ALA A 172 -9.05 3.12 0.20
CA ALA A 172 -9.67 4.00 1.19
C ALA A 172 -8.66 4.47 2.26
N TYR A 173 -7.85 3.56 2.79
CA TYR A 173 -6.80 3.91 3.76
C TYR A 173 -5.66 4.70 3.11
N GLY A 174 -5.30 4.37 1.87
CA GLY A 174 -4.34 5.13 1.08
C GLY A 174 -4.75 6.58 0.85
N LEU A 175 -6.04 6.82 0.69
CA LEU A 175 -6.59 8.18 0.55
C LEU A 175 -6.38 9.00 1.83
N ILE A 176 -6.60 8.40 3.01
CA ILE A 176 -6.33 9.06 4.29
C ILE A 176 -4.83 9.31 4.46
N SER A 177 -3.98 8.33 4.07
CA SER A 177 -2.52 8.50 4.09
C SER A 177 -2.09 9.67 3.19
N TYR A 178 -2.63 9.75 1.98
CA TYR A 178 -2.36 10.84 1.06
C TYR A 178 -2.82 12.20 1.62
N TRP A 179 -4.03 12.29 2.17
CA TRP A 179 -4.53 13.53 2.77
C TRP A 179 -3.65 14.01 3.92
N THR A 180 -3.23 13.11 4.81
CA THR A 180 -2.36 13.48 5.93
C THR A 180 -0.96 13.87 5.45
N ALA A 181 -0.43 13.24 4.40
CA ALA A 181 0.82 13.66 3.76
C ALA A 181 0.69 15.02 3.09
N TYR A 182 -0.41 15.27 2.36
CA TYR A 182 -0.72 16.55 1.73
C TYR A 182 -0.81 17.68 2.77
N LEU A 183 -1.54 17.46 3.86
CA LEU A 183 -1.64 18.43 4.95
C LEU A 183 -0.27 18.71 5.58
N LYS A 184 0.54 17.69 5.80
CA LYS A 184 1.90 17.87 6.32
C LYS A 184 2.78 18.67 5.36
N THR A 185 2.60 18.52 4.05
CA THR A 185 3.36 19.21 3.02
C THR A 185 2.99 20.69 2.94
N HIS A 186 1.69 20.99 2.83
CA HIS A 186 1.20 22.33 2.51
C HIS A 186 0.76 23.15 3.72
N TYR A 187 0.45 22.48 4.85
CA TYR A 187 0.01 23.09 6.11
C TYR A 187 0.79 22.52 7.30
N PRO A 188 2.15 22.62 7.27
CA PRO A 188 2.99 21.91 8.23
C PRO A 188 2.77 22.35 9.67
N ALA A 189 2.53 23.63 9.94
CA ALA A 189 2.32 24.14 11.29
C ALA A 189 1.00 23.62 11.88
N GLU A 190 -0.08 23.72 11.12
CA GLU A 190 -1.41 23.23 11.50
C GLU A 190 -1.41 21.71 11.67
N PHE A 191 -0.73 21.00 10.79
CA PHE A 191 -0.60 19.55 10.88
C PHE A 191 0.13 19.14 12.18
N MET A 192 1.26 19.81 12.49
CA MET A 192 2.02 19.54 13.71
C MET A 192 1.26 19.95 14.98
N ALA A 193 0.51 21.04 14.95
CA ALA A 193 -0.35 21.43 16.06
C ALA A 193 -1.43 20.37 16.35
N ALA A 194 -2.07 19.84 15.30
CA ALA A 194 -3.05 18.76 15.43
C ALA A 194 -2.44 17.46 15.97
N LEU A 195 -1.23 17.08 15.52
CA LEU A 195 -0.50 15.92 16.04
C LEU A 195 -0.15 16.08 17.52
N LEU A 196 0.38 17.23 17.91
CA LEU A 196 0.72 17.54 19.29
C LEU A 196 -0.51 17.52 20.19
N GLN A 197 -1.63 18.07 19.73
CA GLN A 197 -2.90 18.03 20.45
C GLN A 197 -3.38 16.58 20.66
N GLY A 198 -3.31 15.75 19.63
CA GLY A 198 -3.66 14.32 19.71
C GLY A 198 -2.71 13.50 20.60
N ALA A 199 -1.47 13.97 20.79
CA ALA A 199 -0.46 13.32 21.63
C ALA A 199 -0.34 13.92 23.04
N SER A 200 -1.16 14.89 23.42
CA SER A 200 -1.03 15.69 24.66
C SER A 200 -0.91 14.87 25.94
N THR A 201 -1.47 13.66 25.99
CA THR A 201 -1.38 12.73 27.14
C THR A 201 -0.18 11.76 27.05
N ASN A 202 0.56 11.76 25.94
CA ASN A 202 1.69 10.85 25.71
C ASN A 202 3.00 11.65 25.59
N LYS A 203 3.79 11.67 26.67
CA LYS A 203 5.03 12.46 26.76
C LYS A 203 6.05 12.10 25.67
N ASP A 204 6.20 10.81 25.35
CA ASP A 204 7.18 10.34 24.37
C ASP A 204 6.80 10.80 22.96
N LYS A 205 5.53 10.66 22.58
CA LYS A 205 5.02 11.16 21.30
C LYS A 205 5.08 12.67 21.22
N THR A 206 4.75 13.38 22.31
CA THR A 206 4.87 14.84 22.36
C THR A 206 6.31 15.28 22.10
N ALA A 207 7.29 14.67 22.78
CA ALA A 207 8.71 14.98 22.58
C ALA A 207 9.14 14.68 21.13
N LEU A 208 8.70 13.55 20.56
CA LEU A 208 8.98 13.17 19.18
C LEU A 208 8.44 14.20 18.18
N TYR A 209 7.18 14.62 18.34
CA TYR A 209 6.55 15.58 17.44
C TYR A 209 7.10 17.00 17.59
N LEU A 210 7.50 17.40 18.82
CA LEU A 210 8.21 18.66 19.03
C LEU A 210 9.58 18.66 18.32
N GLY A 211 10.29 17.53 18.37
CA GLY A 211 11.53 17.33 17.60
C GLY A 211 11.31 17.47 16.11
N GLU A 212 10.25 16.85 15.59
CA GLU A 212 9.90 16.92 14.16
C GLU A 212 9.50 18.34 13.74
N ALA A 213 8.68 19.04 14.53
CA ALA A 213 8.32 20.44 14.25
C ALA A 213 9.57 21.32 14.11
N ARG A 214 10.53 21.19 15.02
CA ARG A 214 11.82 21.91 14.95
C ARG A 214 12.63 21.53 13.71
N ARG A 215 12.69 20.24 13.37
CA ARG A 215 13.37 19.77 12.15
C ARG A 215 12.75 20.36 10.88
N MET A 216 11.43 20.58 10.88
CA MET A 216 10.70 21.22 9.78
C MET A 216 10.82 22.74 9.76
N GLY A 217 11.58 23.34 10.70
CA GLY A 217 11.74 24.80 10.81
C GLY A 217 10.55 25.51 11.46
N ILE A 218 9.62 24.77 12.05
CA ILE A 218 8.46 25.35 12.75
C ILE A 218 8.91 25.85 14.13
N LYS A 219 8.71 27.13 14.40
CA LYS A 219 9.01 27.75 15.68
C LYS A 219 7.93 27.38 16.69
N VAL A 220 8.29 26.57 17.68
CA VAL A 220 7.40 26.23 18.80
C VAL A 220 7.68 27.19 19.93
N LEU A 221 6.68 28.00 20.30
CA LEU A 221 6.77 29.01 21.35
C LEU A 221 6.48 28.38 22.71
N SER A 222 7.04 28.98 23.77
CA SER A 222 6.64 28.67 25.14
C SER A 222 5.22 29.19 25.39
N PRO A 223 4.44 28.55 26.29
CA PRO A 223 3.13 29.07 26.67
C PRO A 223 3.22 30.51 27.21
N ASP A 224 2.33 31.37 26.73
CA ASP A 224 2.19 32.75 27.15
C ASP A 224 0.75 33.00 27.62
N VAL A 225 0.59 33.67 28.75
CA VAL A 225 -0.72 33.88 29.38
C VAL A 225 -1.66 34.76 28.54
N ASN A 226 -1.10 35.61 27.67
CA ASN A 226 -1.88 36.53 26.83
C ASN A 226 -2.21 35.93 25.44
N GLU A 227 -1.38 35.01 24.93
CA GLU A 227 -1.47 34.51 23.56
C GLU A 227 -1.90 33.03 23.49
N SER A 228 -1.56 32.23 24.51
CA SER A 228 -1.85 30.79 24.46
C SER A 228 -3.30 30.48 24.80
N VAL A 229 -3.86 29.53 24.05
CA VAL A 229 -5.14 28.89 24.36
C VAL A 229 -4.88 27.49 24.92
N TYR A 230 -5.93 26.78 25.35
CA TYR A 230 -5.81 25.44 25.92
C TYR A 230 -5.21 24.42 24.95
N ALA A 231 -5.51 24.57 23.66
CA ALA A 231 -5.02 23.66 22.59
C ALA A 231 -3.74 24.20 21.94
N TYR A 232 -2.97 23.29 21.32
CA TYR A 232 -1.93 23.71 20.40
C TYR A 232 -2.56 24.46 19.22
N SER A 233 -2.08 25.66 18.93
CA SER A 233 -2.61 26.53 17.87
C SER A 233 -1.50 27.16 17.07
N CYS A 234 -1.79 27.58 15.86
CA CYS A 234 -0.87 28.34 15.03
C CYS A 234 -1.12 29.83 15.22
N LEU A 235 -0.05 30.59 15.52
CA LEU A 235 -0.11 32.05 15.50
C LEU A 235 0.18 32.47 14.07
N LEU A 236 -0.80 33.05 13.42
CA LEU A 236 -0.61 33.71 12.12
C LEU A 236 0.03 35.09 12.42
N TYR A 237 1.33 35.17 12.29
CA TYR A 237 1.97 36.49 12.20
C TYR A 237 1.62 37.05 10.82
N THR A 238 0.66 37.96 10.75
CA THR A 238 0.56 38.84 9.61
C THR A 238 1.81 39.73 9.62
N SER A 239 2.62 39.62 8.59
CA SER A 239 3.84 40.40 8.39
C SER A 239 3.50 41.84 7.95
N ASP A 240 2.62 42.50 8.68
CA ASP A 240 2.33 43.92 8.47
C ASP A 240 2.38 44.63 9.85
N ALA A 241 3.59 44.89 10.26
CA ALA A 241 3.92 45.93 11.24
C ALA A 241 5.31 46.48 10.96
#